data_f59b1bf80dfab3dec7a4a08318dd24c9
#
_entry.id   f59b1bf80dfab3dec7a4a08318dd24c9
#
_cell.length_a   1.000
_cell.length_b   1.000
_cell.length_c   1.000
_cell.angle_alpha   90.00
_cell.angle_beta   90.00
_cell.angle_gamma   90.00
#
_symmetry.space_group_name_H-M   'P 1'
#
loop_
_entity.id
_entity.type
_entity.pdbx_description
1 polymer ?
#
loop_
_entity_poly.entity_id
_entity_poly.type
_entity_poly.pdbx_seq_one_letter_code
_entity_poly.pdbx_strand_id
1 'polypeptide(L)'
;MSSPFLLGRLSSFSRFNSPSRRGATGEKFVAWRLRFGLPEEYLILNDVYLPLPDGTTTQIDHIVVSQYGVFVVETKCYKGWIFGNAESKVWTQSLYAGRRGWPKRAEKHTFQNPIRQNYRHICALADNLGIDKSYFHGVIAFVDGCEFKTEMPEGVVCSRRVAEYICGFKTPIIKPVQVPEVASAIEEWQGTLSEKQIDSHVANLHKRHSAVREGDAPRCPYCGGEMVIRTRKSDGKSFYGCRSYPKCRGIVNVD
;
A
#
# COMPACT_ATOMS: atom_id res chain seq x y z
N MET A 1 -27.14 31.02 -22.68
CA MET A 1 -27.54 30.49 -21.37
C MET A 1 -26.38 29.67 -20.87
N SER A 2 -25.59 30.25 -19.98
CA SER A 2 -24.30 29.75 -19.56
C SER A 2 -24.46 28.81 -18.36
N SER A 3 -24.01 27.58 -18.51
CA SER A 3 -23.99 26.58 -17.44
C SER A 3 -22.83 26.89 -16.49
N PRO A 4 -23.00 26.88 -15.15
CA PRO A 4 -21.91 27.10 -14.24
C PRO A 4 -21.11 25.81 -14.08
N PHE A 5 -19.83 25.86 -14.42
CA PHE A 5 -18.82 24.88 -14.08
C PHE A 5 -18.75 24.74 -12.55
N LEU A 6 -19.16 23.61 -12.05
CA LEU A 6 -18.86 23.17 -10.69
C LEU A 6 -17.37 22.86 -10.61
N LEU A 7 -16.61 23.85 -10.15
CA LEU A 7 -15.26 23.66 -9.64
C LEU A 7 -15.31 22.62 -8.50
N GLY A 8 -14.78 21.43 -8.80
CA GLY A 8 -14.66 20.36 -7.83
C GLY A 8 -13.97 20.87 -6.55
N ARG A 9 -14.68 20.77 -5.44
CA ARG A 9 -14.15 20.99 -4.10
C ARG A 9 -12.90 20.11 -3.93
N LEU A 10 -11.76 20.76 -3.81
CA LEU A 10 -10.57 20.16 -3.21
C LEU A 10 -10.99 19.71 -1.81
N SER A 11 -11.25 18.41 -1.66
CA SER A 11 -11.52 17.83 -0.36
C SER A 11 -10.34 18.18 0.56
N SER A 12 -10.68 18.74 1.69
CA SER A 12 -9.79 19.19 2.74
C SER A 12 -8.71 18.13 3.02
N PHE A 13 -7.46 18.51 2.83
CA PHE A 13 -6.31 17.76 3.31
C PHE A 13 -6.46 17.48 4.80
N SER A 14 -6.93 16.30 5.16
CA SER A 14 -6.92 15.89 6.54
C SER A 14 -5.46 15.67 6.97
N ARG A 15 -5.05 16.40 8.01
CA ARG A 15 -3.77 16.23 8.68
C ARG A 15 -3.82 14.97 9.53
N PHE A 16 -3.81 13.79 8.91
CA PHE A 16 -3.67 12.54 9.64
C PHE A 16 -2.23 12.06 9.58
N ASN A 17 -1.71 11.67 10.74
CA ASN A 17 -0.37 11.11 10.93
C ASN A 17 -0.21 9.87 10.05
N SER A 18 0.41 10.05 8.90
CA SER A 18 0.58 9.03 7.88
C SER A 18 1.62 7.98 8.25
N PRO A 19 1.44 6.74 7.76
CA PRO A 19 2.47 5.72 7.72
C PRO A 19 3.70 6.29 7.03
N SER A 20 4.88 5.89 7.43
CA SER A 20 6.20 6.46 7.15
C SER A 20 6.25 7.52 6.02
N ARG A 21 6.90 8.65 6.22
CA ARG A 21 7.01 9.77 5.23
C ARG A 21 7.27 9.34 3.77
N ARG A 22 7.81 8.13 3.55
CA ARG A 22 8.07 7.55 2.23
C ARG A 22 6.81 6.99 1.57
N GLY A 23 5.92 6.32 2.32
CA GLY A 23 4.63 5.83 1.81
C GLY A 23 3.78 6.98 1.30
N ALA A 24 3.51 7.96 2.16
CA ALA A 24 2.71 9.14 1.83
C ALA A 24 3.26 9.95 0.62
N THR A 25 4.59 9.98 0.44
CA THR A 25 5.19 10.64 -0.73
C THR A 25 4.94 9.83 -2.00
N GLY A 26 4.98 8.49 -1.90
CA GLY A 26 4.70 7.61 -3.03
C GLY A 26 3.25 7.65 -3.48
N GLU A 27 2.31 7.61 -2.55
CA GLU A 27 0.88 7.74 -2.81
C GLU A 27 0.57 9.06 -3.52
N LYS A 28 1.10 10.20 -3.02
CA LYS A 28 0.98 11.50 -3.69
C LYS A 28 1.54 11.50 -5.10
N PHE A 29 2.65 10.80 -5.33
CA PHE A 29 3.24 10.71 -6.65
C PHE A 29 2.37 9.89 -7.61
N VAL A 30 1.78 8.77 -7.16
CA VAL A 30 0.83 7.99 -7.95
C VAL A 30 -0.45 8.78 -8.21
N ALA A 31 -1.01 9.46 -7.21
CA ALA A 31 -2.16 10.35 -7.36
C ALA A 31 -1.92 11.42 -8.45
N TRP A 32 -0.73 12.03 -8.43
CA TRP A 32 -0.33 12.99 -9.47
C TRP A 32 -0.28 12.33 -10.86
N ARG A 33 0.32 11.14 -10.97
CA ARG A 33 0.39 10.39 -12.25
C ARG A 33 -1.00 10.05 -12.79
N LEU A 34 -1.92 9.64 -11.93
CA LEU A 34 -3.30 9.37 -12.30
C LEU A 34 -4.00 10.65 -12.76
N ARG A 35 -3.89 11.75 -11.96
CA ARG A 35 -4.57 13.03 -12.26
C ARG A 35 -4.18 13.64 -13.59
N PHE A 36 -2.90 13.56 -13.97
CA PHE A 36 -2.37 14.17 -15.18
C PHE A 36 -2.22 13.20 -16.36
N GLY A 37 -2.29 11.89 -16.10
CA GLY A 37 -2.14 10.88 -17.14
C GLY A 37 -3.45 10.26 -17.62
N LEU A 38 -4.55 10.43 -16.88
CA LEU A 38 -5.86 9.94 -17.27
C LEU A 38 -6.72 11.05 -17.90
N PRO A 39 -7.59 10.72 -18.87
CA PRO A 39 -8.59 11.62 -19.40
C PRO A 39 -9.57 12.14 -18.34
N GLU A 40 -10.22 13.28 -18.60
CA GLU A 40 -11.10 13.96 -17.63
C GLU A 40 -12.34 13.15 -17.23
N GLU A 41 -12.80 12.24 -18.08
CA GLU A 41 -13.92 11.34 -17.80
C GLU A 41 -13.62 10.23 -16.77
N TYR A 42 -12.36 10.08 -16.34
CA TYR A 42 -11.98 9.17 -15.28
C TYR A 42 -12.07 9.88 -13.93
N LEU A 43 -12.90 9.37 -13.03
CA LEU A 43 -13.04 9.92 -11.69
C LEU A 43 -12.04 9.25 -10.73
N ILE A 44 -11.27 10.06 -10.01
CA ILE A 44 -10.18 9.59 -9.15
C ILE A 44 -10.52 9.92 -7.70
N LEU A 45 -10.56 8.88 -6.87
CA LEU A 45 -10.76 8.97 -5.43
C LEU A 45 -9.46 8.51 -4.75
N ASN A 46 -8.99 9.26 -3.76
CA ASN A 46 -7.75 8.95 -3.04
C ASN A 46 -8.04 8.76 -1.55
N ASP A 47 -7.24 7.93 -0.88
CA ASP A 47 -7.33 7.69 0.57
C ASP A 47 -8.73 7.24 0.99
N VAL A 48 -9.29 6.25 0.30
CA VAL A 48 -10.66 5.77 0.55
C VAL A 48 -10.67 4.77 1.69
N TYR A 49 -11.44 5.06 2.74
CA TYR A 49 -11.65 4.15 3.86
C TYR A 49 -12.98 3.43 3.71
N LEU A 50 -12.98 2.12 3.90
CA LEU A 50 -14.18 1.28 3.84
C LEU A 50 -14.37 0.50 5.13
N PRO A 51 -15.60 0.36 5.62
CA PRO A 51 -15.90 -0.54 6.71
C PRO A 51 -15.76 -2.00 6.27
N LEU A 52 -15.31 -2.86 7.20
CA LEU A 52 -15.29 -4.30 7.01
C LEU A 52 -16.35 -4.96 7.91
N PRO A 53 -16.82 -6.18 7.56
CA PRO A 53 -17.86 -6.88 8.33
C PRO A 53 -17.49 -7.15 9.79
N ASP A 54 -16.21 -7.20 10.12
CA ASP A 54 -15.69 -7.38 11.48
C ASP A 54 -15.65 -6.09 12.33
N GLY A 55 -16.21 -4.99 11.80
CA GLY A 55 -16.21 -3.67 12.42
C GLY A 55 -14.89 -2.92 12.31
N THR A 56 -13.88 -3.48 11.66
CA THR A 56 -12.64 -2.78 11.32
C THR A 56 -12.81 -2.00 10.01
N THR A 57 -11.77 -1.28 9.61
CA THR A 57 -11.75 -0.55 8.33
C THR A 57 -10.56 -0.97 7.50
N THR A 58 -10.64 -0.81 6.19
CA THR A 58 -9.51 -0.91 5.28
C THR A 58 -9.33 0.41 4.53
N GLN A 59 -8.08 0.77 4.21
CA GLN A 59 -7.75 1.93 3.40
C GLN A 59 -7.34 1.45 2.00
N ILE A 60 -7.83 2.13 0.99
CA ILE A 60 -7.46 1.95 -0.42
C ILE A 60 -6.76 3.23 -0.86
N ASP A 61 -5.55 3.11 -1.39
CA ASP A 61 -4.73 4.27 -1.76
C ASP A 61 -5.41 5.12 -2.83
N HIS A 62 -5.84 4.48 -3.95
CA HIS A 62 -6.55 5.18 -5.02
C HIS A 62 -7.58 4.27 -5.67
N ILE A 63 -8.71 4.87 -6.05
CA ILE A 63 -9.74 4.24 -6.88
C ILE A 63 -9.94 5.12 -8.10
N VAL A 64 -9.98 4.50 -9.29
CA VAL A 64 -10.30 5.19 -10.54
C VAL A 64 -11.57 4.56 -11.11
N VAL A 65 -12.60 5.37 -11.30
CA VAL A 65 -13.89 4.93 -11.85
C VAL A 65 -14.02 5.45 -13.28
N SER A 66 -14.31 4.58 -14.23
CA SER A 66 -14.53 4.91 -15.63
C SER A 66 -15.54 3.97 -16.26
N GLN A 67 -15.94 4.24 -17.51
CA GLN A 67 -16.77 3.32 -18.28
C GLN A 67 -16.11 1.94 -18.51
N TYR A 68 -14.79 1.83 -18.33
CA TYR A 68 -14.02 0.59 -18.51
C TYR A 68 -13.87 -0.22 -17.23
N GLY A 69 -14.44 0.25 -16.12
CA GLY A 69 -14.45 -0.42 -14.83
C GLY A 69 -13.98 0.46 -13.67
N VAL A 70 -13.87 -0.19 -12.53
CA VAL A 70 -13.36 0.38 -11.27
C VAL A 70 -11.96 -0.16 -11.03
N PHE A 71 -10.95 0.69 -11.14
CA PHE A 71 -9.55 0.32 -10.93
C PHE A 71 -9.17 0.60 -9.49
N VAL A 72 -8.80 -0.45 -8.75
CA VAL A 72 -8.32 -0.36 -7.38
C VAL A 72 -6.80 -0.37 -7.40
N VAL A 73 -6.19 0.76 -7.06
CA VAL A 73 -4.75 1.00 -7.22
C VAL A 73 -4.08 1.00 -5.86
N GLU A 74 -3.18 0.05 -5.64
CA GLU A 74 -2.33 -0.07 -4.46
C GLU A 74 -0.93 0.45 -4.79
N THR A 75 -0.41 1.35 -3.98
CA THR A 75 0.92 1.96 -4.15
C THR A 75 1.99 1.22 -3.36
N LYS A 76 3.11 0.92 -3.99
CA LYS A 76 4.27 0.32 -3.33
C LYS A 76 5.53 1.14 -3.52
N CYS A 77 6.09 1.63 -2.40
CA CYS A 77 7.31 2.44 -2.34
C CYS A 77 8.54 1.61 -1.98
N TYR A 78 8.99 0.74 -2.88
CA TYR A 78 10.20 -0.07 -2.70
C TYR A 78 11.33 0.40 -3.60
N LYS A 79 12.57 0.18 -3.16
CA LYS A 79 13.79 0.44 -3.94
C LYS A 79 14.53 -0.87 -4.18
N GLY A 80 15.40 -0.87 -5.20
CA GLY A 80 16.24 -2.04 -5.53
C GLY A 80 15.47 -3.10 -6.31
N TRP A 81 15.81 -4.35 -6.12
CA TRP A 81 15.24 -5.46 -6.90
C TRP A 81 14.02 -6.05 -6.23
N ILE A 82 12.98 -6.28 -7.01
CA ILE A 82 11.73 -6.90 -6.58
C ILE A 82 11.59 -8.24 -7.28
N PHE A 83 11.32 -9.27 -6.48
CA PHE A 83 11.03 -10.63 -6.91
C PHE A 83 9.64 -11.01 -6.40
N GLY A 84 8.79 -11.50 -7.28
CA GLY A 84 7.43 -11.92 -6.93
C GLY A 84 6.72 -12.60 -8.08
N ASN A 85 5.60 -13.24 -7.76
CA ASN A 85 4.66 -13.83 -8.70
C ASN A 85 3.25 -13.80 -8.09
N ALA A 86 2.22 -14.24 -8.84
CA ALA A 86 0.83 -14.21 -8.38
C ALA A 86 0.57 -15.17 -7.21
N GLU A 87 1.21 -16.34 -7.20
CA GLU A 87 0.91 -17.47 -6.31
C GLU A 87 1.54 -17.29 -4.93
N SER A 88 2.72 -16.68 -4.85
CA SER A 88 3.48 -16.51 -3.61
C SER A 88 2.71 -15.71 -2.57
N LYS A 89 2.76 -16.12 -1.31
CA LYS A 89 2.17 -15.36 -0.20
C LYS A 89 2.95 -14.09 0.09
N VAL A 90 4.26 -14.12 -0.12
CA VAL A 90 5.19 -13.02 0.12
C VAL A 90 6.07 -12.77 -1.09
N TRP A 91 6.45 -11.52 -1.29
CA TRP A 91 7.42 -11.07 -2.28
C TRP A 91 8.72 -10.66 -1.59
N THR A 92 9.80 -10.56 -2.36
CA THR A 92 11.11 -10.22 -1.82
C THR A 92 11.63 -8.93 -2.46
N GLN A 93 12.07 -8.01 -1.61
CA GLN A 93 12.90 -6.88 -1.99
C GLN A 93 14.37 -7.22 -1.73
N SER A 94 15.27 -6.90 -2.65
CA SER A 94 16.71 -7.01 -2.45
C SER A 94 17.36 -5.65 -2.66
N LEU A 95 18.04 -5.16 -1.61
CA LEU A 95 18.79 -3.92 -1.64
C LEU A 95 20.28 -4.23 -1.69
N TYR A 96 21.02 -3.50 -2.53
CA TYR A 96 22.46 -3.54 -2.49
C TYR A 96 22.97 -2.70 -1.30
N ALA A 97 23.40 -3.35 -0.24
CA ALA A 97 24.12 -2.72 0.85
C ALA A 97 25.62 -2.92 0.64
N GLY A 98 26.32 -1.89 0.13
CA GLY A 98 27.78 -1.94 -0.03
C GLY A 98 28.41 -0.59 0.23
N ARG A 99 29.34 -0.52 1.18
CA ARG A 99 30.32 0.58 1.28
C ARG A 99 31.42 0.35 0.24
N ARG A 100 31.93 1.44 -0.37
CA ARG A 100 33.07 1.40 -1.31
C ARG A 100 34.24 0.65 -0.64
N GLY A 101 34.67 -0.51 -1.22
CA GLY A 101 35.80 -1.29 -0.71
C GLY A 101 35.44 -2.56 0.06
N TRP A 102 34.14 -2.86 0.34
CA TRP A 102 33.72 -4.09 0.99
C TRP A 102 32.85 -4.94 0.08
N PRO A 103 32.82 -6.29 0.23
CA PRO A 103 31.96 -7.14 -0.57
C PRO A 103 30.49 -6.71 -0.41
N LYS A 104 29.83 -6.44 -1.53
CA LYS A 104 28.43 -6.02 -1.58
C LYS A 104 27.55 -7.18 -1.11
N ARG A 105 27.03 -7.10 0.09
CA ARG A 105 26.04 -8.04 0.60
C ARG A 105 24.65 -7.53 0.21
N ALA A 106 23.86 -8.37 -0.45
CA ALA A 106 22.47 -8.03 -0.73
C ALA A 106 21.66 -8.17 0.58
N GLU A 107 21.00 -7.10 1.00
CA GLU A 107 20.04 -7.12 2.09
C GLU A 107 18.67 -7.48 1.49
N LYS A 108 18.06 -8.58 1.97
CA LYS A 108 16.78 -9.06 1.49
C LYS A 108 15.71 -8.83 2.55
N HIS A 109 14.58 -8.28 2.12
CA HIS A 109 13.38 -8.07 2.94
C HIS A 109 12.20 -8.74 2.25
N THR A 110 11.34 -9.37 3.03
CA THR A 110 10.09 -9.93 2.52
C THR A 110 8.93 -9.00 2.87
N PHE A 111 7.92 -8.97 2.02
CA PHE A 111 6.68 -8.24 2.24
C PHE A 111 5.49 -9.01 1.68
N GLN A 112 4.30 -8.72 2.20
CA GLN A 112 3.09 -9.39 1.74
C GLN A 112 2.89 -9.18 0.24
N ASN A 113 2.43 -10.22 -0.46
CA ASN A 113 2.06 -10.12 -1.87
C ASN A 113 1.00 -9.01 -2.06
N PRO A 114 1.33 -7.93 -2.79
CA PRO A 114 0.43 -6.79 -2.92
C PRO A 114 -0.82 -7.11 -3.75
N ILE A 115 -0.78 -8.10 -4.63
CA ILE A 115 -1.95 -8.55 -5.39
C ILE A 115 -3.00 -9.13 -4.44
N ARG A 116 -2.58 -9.93 -3.45
CA ARG A 116 -3.49 -10.49 -2.43
C ARG A 116 -4.04 -9.42 -1.50
N GLN A 117 -3.25 -8.39 -1.21
CA GLN A 117 -3.71 -7.24 -0.45
C GLN A 117 -4.78 -6.49 -1.25
N ASN A 118 -4.49 -6.14 -2.49
CA ASN A 118 -5.40 -5.40 -3.35
C ASN A 118 -6.69 -6.19 -3.67
N TYR A 119 -6.58 -7.51 -3.84
CA TYR A 119 -7.78 -8.35 -4.02
C TYR A 119 -8.74 -8.27 -2.82
N ARG A 120 -8.22 -8.16 -1.58
CA ARG A 120 -9.07 -7.96 -0.40
C ARG A 120 -9.75 -6.60 -0.42
N HIS A 121 -9.08 -5.56 -0.90
CA HIS A 121 -9.69 -4.24 -1.12
C HIS A 121 -10.82 -4.32 -2.15
N ILE A 122 -10.60 -5.02 -3.27
CA ILE A 122 -11.64 -5.27 -4.29
C ILE A 122 -12.83 -6.00 -3.67
N CYS A 123 -12.61 -7.06 -2.89
CA CYS A 123 -13.70 -7.78 -2.23
C CYS A 123 -14.51 -6.85 -1.31
N ALA A 124 -13.82 -6.09 -0.45
CA ALA A 124 -14.48 -5.16 0.45
C ALA A 124 -15.29 -4.09 -0.32
N LEU A 125 -14.73 -3.54 -1.39
CA LEU A 125 -15.39 -2.53 -2.20
C LEU A 125 -16.61 -3.10 -2.94
N ALA A 126 -16.46 -4.27 -3.55
CA ALA A 126 -17.55 -4.97 -4.26
C ALA A 126 -18.70 -5.31 -3.31
N ASP A 127 -18.40 -5.83 -2.12
CA ASP A 127 -19.39 -6.18 -1.11
C ASP A 127 -20.13 -4.93 -0.59
N ASN A 128 -19.42 -3.82 -0.34
CA ASN A 128 -20.03 -2.57 0.11
C ASN A 128 -20.92 -1.92 -0.97
N LEU A 129 -20.53 -2.00 -2.24
CA LEU A 129 -21.29 -1.41 -3.34
C LEU A 129 -22.40 -2.35 -3.88
N GLY A 130 -22.36 -3.63 -3.53
CA GLY A 130 -23.27 -4.63 -4.12
C GLY A 130 -23.03 -4.86 -5.62
N ILE A 131 -21.80 -4.64 -6.10
CA ILE A 131 -21.40 -4.76 -7.50
C ILE A 131 -20.56 -6.02 -7.69
N ASP A 132 -20.77 -6.73 -8.79
CA ASP A 132 -19.98 -7.93 -9.11
C ASP A 132 -18.49 -7.61 -9.29
N LYS A 133 -17.62 -8.52 -8.84
CA LYS A 133 -16.17 -8.35 -8.88
C LYS A 133 -15.59 -8.24 -10.30
N SER A 134 -16.33 -8.69 -11.32
CA SER A 134 -15.91 -8.55 -12.72
C SER A 134 -15.82 -7.10 -13.21
N TYR A 135 -16.42 -6.15 -12.49
CA TYR A 135 -16.30 -4.73 -12.76
C TYR A 135 -15.02 -4.09 -12.22
N PHE A 136 -14.23 -4.84 -11.45
CA PHE A 136 -13.05 -4.31 -10.76
C PHE A 136 -11.75 -4.83 -11.38
N HIS A 137 -10.79 -3.94 -11.49
CA HIS A 137 -9.43 -4.22 -11.95
C HIS A 137 -8.42 -3.87 -10.86
N GLY A 138 -7.60 -4.85 -10.47
CA GLY A 138 -6.52 -4.63 -9.50
C GLY A 138 -5.27 -4.06 -10.17
N VAL A 139 -4.74 -2.98 -9.64
CA VAL A 139 -3.50 -2.37 -10.13
C VAL A 139 -2.53 -2.17 -8.98
N ILE A 140 -1.28 -2.63 -9.14
CA ILE A 140 -0.20 -2.43 -8.18
C ILE A 140 0.82 -1.50 -8.80
N ALA A 141 0.89 -0.27 -8.30
CA ALA A 141 1.77 0.77 -8.80
C ALA A 141 3.06 0.86 -7.95
N PHE A 142 4.17 0.35 -8.48
CA PHE A 142 5.47 0.51 -7.85
C PHE A 142 6.07 1.87 -8.18
N VAL A 143 6.36 2.66 -7.15
CA VAL A 143 7.02 3.97 -7.30
C VAL A 143 8.44 3.78 -7.84
N ASP A 144 8.91 4.74 -8.64
CA ASP A 144 10.22 4.69 -9.28
C ASP A 144 11.37 4.43 -8.29
N GLY A 145 12.34 3.64 -8.73
CA GLY A 145 13.52 3.27 -7.94
C GLY A 145 13.63 1.78 -7.62
N CYS A 146 12.67 0.97 -8.08
CA CYS A 146 12.78 -0.48 -8.08
C CYS A 146 12.93 -1.05 -9.50
N GLU A 147 13.44 -2.26 -9.59
CA GLU A 147 13.58 -3.04 -10.82
C GLU A 147 12.96 -4.43 -10.60
N PHE A 148 12.05 -4.84 -11.46
CA PHE A 148 11.47 -6.18 -11.42
C PHE A 148 12.47 -7.20 -11.97
N LYS A 149 12.74 -8.26 -11.21
CA LYS A 149 13.69 -9.32 -11.55
C LYS A 149 13.01 -10.67 -11.89
N THR A 150 11.71 -10.70 -11.75
CA THR A 150 10.85 -11.77 -12.23
C THR A 150 9.82 -11.19 -13.20
N GLU A 151 9.24 -12.02 -14.03
CA GLU A 151 8.07 -11.65 -14.80
C GLU A 151 6.94 -11.30 -13.84
N MET A 152 6.39 -10.07 -13.98
CA MET A 152 5.34 -9.60 -13.10
C MET A 152 3.98 -9.99 -13.64
N PRO A 153 3.05 -10.37 -12.74
CA PRO A 153 1.67 -10.60 -13.12
C PRO A 153 1.01 -9.36 -13.73
N GLU A 154 -0.03 -9.59 -14.51
CA GLU A 154 -0.87 -8.50 -15.05
C GLU A 154 -1.34 -7.57 -13.92
N GLY A 155 -1.41 -6.27 -14.21
CA GLY A 155 -1.78 -5.24 -13.23
C GLY A 155 -0.63 -4.76 -12.35
N VAL A 156 0.55 -5.39 -12.38
CA VAL A 156 1.73 -4.92 -11.66
C VAL A 156 2.58 -4.04 -12.58
N VAL A 157 2.63 -2.75 -12.29
CA VAL A 157 3.27 -1.76 -13.16
C VAL A 157 4.20 -0.81 -12.40
N CYS A 158 5.15 -0.22 -13.10
CA CYS A 158 5.83 0.97 -12.59
C CYS A 158 4.87 2.15 -12.59
N SER A 159 4.93 3.02 -11.59
CA SER A 159 4.04 4.17 -11.45
C SER A 159 4.00 5.08 -12.67
N ARG A 160 5.09 5.14 -13.45
CA ARG A 160 5.13 5.88 -14.73
C ARG A 160 4.15 5.36 -15.78
N ARG A 161 3.77 4.07 -15.70
CA ARG A 161 2.90 3.41 -16.67
C ARG A 161 1.49 3.18 -16.13
N VAL A 162 1.16 3.65 -14.92
CA VAL A 162 -0.13 3.38 -14.29
C VAL A 162 -1.31 3.93 -15.11
N ALA A 163 -1.21 5.15 -15.58
CA ALA A 163 -2.26 5.75 -16.42
C ALA A 163 -2.34 5.08 -17.80
N GLU A 164 -1.20 4.79 -18.45
CA GLU A 164 -1.13 4.05 -19.71
C GLU A 164 -1.79 2.68 -19.58
N TYR A 165 -1.50 1.95 -18.50
CA TYR A 165 -2.10 0.64 -18.23
C TYR A 165 -3.62 0.73 -18.10
N ILE A 166 -4.12 1.68 -17.29
CA ILE A 166 -5.57 1.90 -17.12
C ILE A 166 -6.23 2.30 -18.44
N CYS A 167 -5.61 3.20 -19.22
CA CYS A 167 -6.09 3.60 -20.53
C CYS A 167 -6.01 2.47 -21.58
N GLY A 168 -5.31 1.38 -21.29
CA GLY A 168 -5.26 0.19 -22.15
C GLY A 168 -6.59 -0.57 -22.23
N PHE A 169 -7.45 -0.44 -21.25
CA PHE A 169 -8.78 -1.04 -21.22
C PHE A 169 -9.70 -0.29 -22.20
N LYS A 170 -10.27 -1.01 -23.16
CA LYS A 170 -11.07 -0.41 -24.27
C LYS A 170 -12.49 -0.91 -24.33
N THR A 171 -12.83 -1.97 -23.61
CA THR A 171 -14.17 -2.55 -23.59
C THR A 171 -14.99 -1.89 -22.49
N PRO A 172 -16.03 -1.10 -22.81
CA PRO A 172 -16.90 -0.51 -21.79
C PRO A 172 -17.69 -1.61 -21.06
N ILE A 173 -17.68 -1.56 -19.73
CA ILE A 173 -18.43 -2.47 -18.86
C ILE A 173 -19.38 -1.71 -17.91
N ILE A 174 -19.19 -0.40 -17.76
CA ILE A 174 -20.04 0.51 -16.99
C ILE A 174 -20.61 1.55 -17.98
N LYS A 175 -21.92 1.82 -17.92
CA LYS A 175 -22.51 2.88 -18.73
C LYS A 175 -21.96 4.24 -18.29
N PRO A 176 -21.62 5.15 -19.23
CA PRO A 176 -21.05 6.46 -18.87
C PRO A 176 -21.87 7.25 -17.83
N VAL A 177 -23.22 7.15 -17.89
CA VAL A 177 -24.11 7.80 -16.91
C VAL A 177 -23.98 7.24 -15.50
N GLN A 178 -23.56 5.99 -15.34
CA GLN A 178 -23.40 5.32 -14.05
C GLN A 178 -22.03 5.60 -13.40
N VAL A 179 -21.06 6.09 -14.15
CA VAL A 179 -19.70 6.39 -13.64
C VAL A 179 -19.75 7.36 -12.45
N PRO A 180 -20.45 8.52 -12.53
CA PRO A 180 -20.60 9.41 -11.38
C PRO A 180 -21.38 8.80 -10.23
N GLU A 181 -22.37 7.95 -10.50
CA GLU A 181 -23.17 7.28 -9.47
C GLU A 181 -22.30 6.33 -8.64
N VAL A 182 -21.46 5.52 -9.30
CA VAL A 182 -20.51 4.62 -8.61
C VAL A 182 -19.50 5.41 -7.78
N ALA A 183 -18.95 6.50 -8.33
CA ALA A 183 -18.01 7.34 -7.60
C ALA A 183 -18.65 7.99 -6.36
N SER A 184 -19.87 8.53 -6.50
CA SER A 184 -20.61 9.12 -5.38
C SER A 184 -20.96 8.10 -4.31
N ALA A 185 -21.33 6.87 -4.67
CA ALA A 185 -21.60 5.81 -3.71
C ALA A 185 -20.34 5.46 -2.88
N ILE A 186 -19.15 5.49 -3.49
CA ILE A 186 -17.89 5.28 -2.76
C ILE A 186 -17.62 6.45 -1.80
N GLU A 187 -17.86 7.70 -2.21
CA GLU A 187 -17.68 8.89 -1.37
C GLU A 187 -18.67 8.90 -0.18
N GLU A 188 -19.92 8.46 -0.41
CA GLU A 188 -20.91 8.33 0.67
C GLU A 188 -20.45 7.37 1.76
N TRP A 189 -19.91 6.20 1.39
CA TRP A 189 -19.35 5.26 2.35
C TRP A 189 -18.22 5.86 3.19
N GLN A 190 -17.35 6.62 2.57
CA GLN A 190 -16.29 7.35 3.29
C GLN A 190 -16.90 8.36 4.27
N GLY A 191 -17.98 9.04 3.90
CA GLY A 191 -18.70 10.00 4.76
C GLY A 191 -19.43 9.37 5.94
N THR A 192 -19.74 8.06 5.90
CA THR A 192 -20.40 7.35 7.03
C THR A 192 -19.43 6.97 8.14
N LEU A 193 -18.12 6.97 7.87
CA LEU A 193 -17.11 6.61 8.86
C LEU A 193 -16.84 7.81 9.79
N SER A 194 -17.00 7.56 11.09
CA SER A 194 -16.64 8.57 12.10
C SER A 194 -15.12 8.73 12.19
N GLU A 195 -14.65 9.93 12.58
CA GLU A 195 -13.23 10.17 12.85
C GLU A 195 -12.63 9.13 13.81
N LYS A 196 -13.40 8.68 14.81
CA LYS A 196 -12.99 7.62 15.75
C LYS A 196 -12.72 6.28 15.07
N GLN A 197 -13.45 5.92 14.04
CA GLN A 197 -13.23 4.67 13.29
C GLN A 197 -11.97 4.76 12.43
N ILE A 198 -11.73 5.91 11.81
CA ILE A 198 -10.50 6.18 11.06
C ILE A 198 -9.29 6.20 12.00
N ASP A 199 -9.38 6.88 13.13
CA ASP A 199 -8.32 6.92 14.15
C ASP A 199 -8.03 5.55 14.73
N SER A 200 -9.07 4.73 14.96
CA SER A 200 -8.91 3.35 15.43
C SER A 200 -8.20 2.48 14.38
N HIS A 201 -8.45 2.70 13.10
CA HIS A 201 -7.73 2.02 12.01
C HIS A 201 -6.25 2.36 12.05
N VAL A 202 -5.90 3.64 12.10
CA VAL A 202 -4.53 4.13 12.19
C VAL A 202 -3.85 3.58 13.46
N ALA A 203 -4.53 3.62 14.61
CA ALA A 203 -4.01 3.07 15.87
C ALA A 203 -3.79 1.54 15.78
N ASN A 204 -4.67 0.80 15.12
CA ASN A 204 -4.53 -0.65 14.93
C ASN A 204 -3.38 -0.99 13.96
N LEU A 205 -3.16 -0.19 12.92
CA LEU A 205 -1.98 -0.33 12.06
C LEU A 205 -0.70 -0.13 12.88
N HIS A 206 -0.65 0.92 13.71
CA HIS A 206 0.48 1.16 14.61
C HIS A 206 0.67 0.01 15.61
N LYS A 207 -0.41 -0.52 16.21
CA LYS A 207 -0.35 -1.68 17.10
C LYS A 207 0.13 -2.93 16.40
N ARG A 208 -0.33 -3.22 15.19
CA ARG A 208 0.15 -4.38 14.39
C ARG A 208 1.64 -4.25 14.07
N HIS A 209 2.11 -3.05 13.71
CA HIS A 209 3.53 -2.77 13.52
C HIS A 209 4.33 -2.81 14.82
N SER A 210 3.72 -2.50 15.98
CA SER A 210 4.34 -2.62 17.30
C SER A 210 4.29 -4.04 17.84
N ALA A 211 3.17 -4.77 17.65
CA ALA A 211 2.99 -6.14 18.15
C ALA A 211 3.92 -7.14 17.46
N VAL A 212 4.30 -6.91 16.20
CA VAL A 212 5.41 -7.64 15.54
C VAL A 212 6.74 -7.40 16.27
N ARG A 213 6.82 -6.36 17.13
CA ARG A 213 8.01 -6.04 17.93
C ARG A 213 7.97 -6.57 19.36
N GLU A 214 6.80 -6.85 19.94
CA GLU A 214 6.68 -7.23 21.37
C GLU A 214 6.33 -8.71 21.62
N GLY A 215 5.71 -9.42 20.66
CA GLY A 215 5.23 -10.80 20.85
C GLY A 215 6.22 -11.91 20.49
N ASP A 216 7.24 -11.64 19.68
CA ASP A 216 8.16 -12.62 19.10
C ASP A 216 9.63 -12.24 19.29
N ALA A 217 10.02 -11.81 20.49
CA ALA A 217 11.45 -11.67 20.78
C ALA A 217 12.10 -13.07 20.65
N PRO A 218 13.01 -13.27 19.69
CA PRO A 218 13.64 -14.57 19.50
C PRO A 218 14.42 -14.96 20.75
N ARG A 219 14.56 -16.25 21.01
CA ARG A 219 15.48 -16.72 22.02
C ARG A 219 16.92 -16.49 21.56
N CYS A 220 17.79 -16.12 22.50
CA CYS A 220 19.19 -15.88 22.17
C CYS A 220 19.85 -17.15 21.58
N PRO A 221 20.43 -17.08 20.35
CA PRO A 221 21.00 -18.26 19.70
C PRO A 221 22.22 -18.83 20.40
N TYR A 222 22.81 -18.08 21.35
CA TYR A 222 24.00 -18.54 22.11
C TYR A 222 23.69 -19.12 23.48
N CYS A 223 22.70 -18.56 24.19
CA CYS A 223 22.42 -18.98 25.57
C CYS A 223 20.95 -19.34 25.83
N GLY A 224 20.10 -19.28 24.82
CA GLY A 224 18.65 -19.55 24.94
C GLY A 224 17.86 -18.53 25.78
N GLY A 225 18.52 -17.51 26.33
CA GLY A 225 17.89 -16.49 27.18
C GLY A 225 17.03 -15.49 26.42
N GLU A 226 16.35 -14.64 27.18
CA GLU A 226 15.53 -13.55 26.60
C GLU A 226 16.37 -12.53 25.83
N MET A 227 15.79 -11.99 24.77
CA MET A 227 16.40 -10.91 24.01
C MET A 227 15.55 -9.63 24.14
N VAL A 228 16.21 -8.48 24.10
CA VAL A 228 15.57 -7.16 24.18
C VAL A 228 15.92 -6.33 22.96
N ILE A 229 14.98 -5.52 22.48
CA ILE A 229 15.22 -4.61 21.37
C ILE A 229 16.19 -3.52 21.80
N ARG A 230 17.19 -3.28 20.97
CA ARG A 230 18.18 -2.22 21.13
C ARG A 230 18.35 -1.49 19.81
N THR A 231 18.71 -0.21 19.87
CA THR A 231 19.00 0.61 18.69
C THR A 231 20.50 0.76 18.51
N ARG A 232 20.99 0.45 17.33
CA ARG A 232 22.40 0.57 16.97
C ARG A 232 22.74 2.05 16.76
N LYS A 233 23.77 2.53 17.48
CA LYS A 233 24.18 3.96 17.41
C LYS A 233 24.75 4.37 16.05
N SER A 234 25.28 3.43 15.27
CA SER A 234 25.98 3.72 14.00
C SER A 234 25.04 3.99 12.83
N ASP A 235 23.84 3.40 12.82
CA ASP A 235 22.89 3.43 11.68
C ASP A 235 21.42 3.59 12.10
N GLY A 236 21.14 3.72 13.41
CA GLY A 236 19.79 3.88 13.94
C GLY A 236 18.89 2.65 13.82
N LYS A 237 19.41 1.49 13.40
CA LYS A 237 18.64 0.27 13.21
C LYS A 237 18.39 -0.46 14.52
N SER A 238 17.19 -1.03 14.64
CA SER A 238 16.85 -1.89 15.78
C SER A 238 17.38 -3.31 15.60
N PHE A 239 17.77 -3.96 16.69
CA PHE A 239 18.18 -5.36 16.74
C PHE A 239 17.81 -5.95 18.10
N TYR A 240 17.66 -7.26 18.16
CA TYR A 240 17.53 -7.98 19.43
C TYR A 240 18.92 -8.27 20.00
N GLY A 241 19.21 -7.74 21.18
CA GLY A 241 20.41 -8.04 21.95
C GLY A 241 20.06 -8.94 23.13
N CYS A 242 20.93 -9.90 23.45
CA CYS A 242 20.73 -10.76 24.63
C CYS A 242 20.64 -9.93 25.92
N ARG A 243 19.65 -10.24 26.77
CA ARG A 243 19.45 -9.58 28.07
C ARG A 243 20.63 -9.79 29.02
N SER A 244 21.35 -10.91 28.86
CA SER A 244 22.51 -11.24 29.66
C SER A 244 23.82 -10.56 29.22
N TYR A 245 23.75 -9.56 28.33
CA TYR A 245 24.94 -8.77 27.97
C TYR A 245 25.52 -8.06 29.21
N PRO A 246 26.83 -8.03 29.43
CA PRO A 246 27.93 -8.46 28.55
C PRO A 246 28.34 -9.93 28.62
N LYS A 247 27.73 -10.73 29.53
CA LYS A 247 28.06 -12.16 29.69
C LYS A 247 27.75 -12.99 28.45
N CYS A 248 26.68 -12.65 27.75
CA CYS A 248 26.31 -13.21 26.44
C CYS A 248 26.17 -12.10 25.40
N ARG A 249 26.84 -12.25 24.26
CA ARG A 249 26.84 -11.26 23.17
C ARG A 249 25.93 -11.64 21.99
N GLY A 250 24.90 -12.44 22.23
CA GLY A 250 23.95 -12.86 21.20
C GLY A 250 23.21 -11.66 20.61
N ILE A 251 23.16 -11.61 19.27
CA ILE A 251 22.47 -10.57 18.49
C ILE A 251 21.64 -11.25 17.42
N VAL A 252 20.38 -10.80 17.25
CA VAL A 252 19.50 -11.14 16.12
C VAL A 252 19.00 -9.84 15.53
N ASN A 253 19.16 -9.68 14.22
CA ASN A 253 18.66 -8.47 13.56
C ASN A 253 17.13 -8.51 13.52
N VAL A 254 16.49 -7.36 13.70
CA VAL A 254 15.06 -7.17 13.45
C VAL A 254 14.91 -6.95 11.96
N ASP A 255 14.26 -7.89 11.27
CA ASP A 255 13.92 -7.80 9.85
C ASP A 255 12.81 -6.78 9.60
#